data_e1c4ffc4c04adf610a33a15930d7bfd6
#
_entry.id   e1c4ffc4c04adf610a33a15930d7bfd6
#
_cell.length_a   1.000
_cell.length_b   1.000
_cell.length_c   1.000
_cell.angle_alpha   90.00
_cell.angle_beta   90.00
_cell.angle_gamma   90.00
#
_symmetry.space_group_name_H-M   'P 1'
#
loop_
_entity.id
_entity.type
_entity.pdbx_description
1 polymer ?
#
loop_
_entity_poly.entity_id
_entity_poly.type
_entity_poly.pdbx_seq_one_letter_code
_entity_poly.pdbx_strand_id
1 'polypeptide(L)'
;MAKQEPQRAANIFDVARLAGVSHQTVSRVLNGLPNVRPATQERVEKAMAQLRYSPSPAARALVTRRTRTIGLITPSAVDFGPASIAMHFNLAARAARYSVDTVSTVDGDPAAVKASVEALLRQRVDALAIVVADLAVLELVRSLDLAIPMVAAASSARRGPHFVSIDQYRGARAAVRHLAELGHTRIIHIGGPARAADAAERMRGWRDELIERGLGVSEAQYGDWTAASGYRIGVDLEVQPGTGIFVGNDQMAIGLLSALRRRGIKVPDDLSIVGFDDIPEAGYLDPPLTTVRQDFEALGKMMMQKILVGLEEADAGTSDTPLPTELVERSSTRPVEPRAAKRA
;
A
#
# COMPACT_ATOMS: atom_id res chain seq x y z
N MET A 1 -46.06 18.07 27.12
CA MET A 1 -44.75 17.50 26.73
C MET A 1 -43.70 18.60 26.86
N ALA A 2 -42.90 18.55 27.91
CA ALA A 2 -41.85 19.53 28.13
C ALA A 2 -40.72 19.30 27.06
N LYS A 3 -40.40 20.36 26.31
CA LYS A 3 -39.20 20.38 25.41
C LYS A 3 -37.94 20.23 26.30
N GLN A 4 -37.26 19.07 26.21
CA GLN A 4 -35.91 18.94 26.71
C GLN A 4 -35.04 19.87 25.89
N GLU A 5 -34.50 20.91 26.52
CA GLU A 5 -33.45 21.72 25.94
C GLU A 5 -32.25 20.83 25.61
N PRO A 6 -31.56 21.03 24.48
CA PRO A 6 -30.38 20.25 24.14
C PRO A 6 -29.30 20.48 25.20
N GLN A 7 -28.97 19.44 25.95
CA GLN A 7 -27.97 19.47 26.99
C GLN A 7 -26.63 19.88 26.37
N ARG A 8 -26.15 21.08 26.67
CA ARG A 8 -24.88 21.62 26.16
C ARG A 8 -23.77 20.67 26.55
N ALA A 9 -22.94 20.27 25.57
CA ALA A 9 -21.76 19.46 25.84
C ALA A 9 -20.83 20.16 26.83
N ALA A 10 -20.37 19.40 27.83
CA ALA A 10 -19.45 19.91 28.83
C ALA A 10 -18.17 20.47 28.18
N ASN A 11 -17.63 21.54 28.74
CA ASN A 11 -16.41 22.17 28.26
C ASN A 11 -15.31 22.13 29.33
N ILE A 12 -14.10 22.58 28.99
CA ILE A 12 -12.93 22.58 29.89
C ILE A 12 -13.18 23.38 31.20
N PHE A 13 -13.99 24.42 31.16
CA PHE A 13 -14.36 25.21 32.35
C PHE A 13 -15.28 24.46 33.29
N ASP A 14 -16.16 23.61 32.75
CA ASP A 14 -17.05 22.76 33.55
C ASP A 14 -16.23 21.67 34.28
N VAL A 15 -15.23 21.08 33.61
CA VAL A 15 -14.26 20.14 34.21
C VAL A 15 -13.45 20.86 35.32
N ALA A 16 -12.96 22.04 35.05
CA ALA A 16 -12.15 22.83 36.01
C ALA A 16 -12.97 23.14 37.28
N ARG A 17 -14.24 23.53 37.12
CA ARG A 17 -15.17 23.80 38.22
C ARG A 17 -15.44 22.55 39.06
N LEU A 18 -15.73 21.40 38.40
CA LEU A 18 -16.00 20.15 39.09
C LEU A 18 -14.77 19.58 39.80
N ALA A 19 -13.60 19.69 39.20
CA ALA A 19 -12.32 19.23 39.77
C ALA A 19 -11.75 20.20 40.85
N GLY A 20 -12.29 21.41 40.99
CA GLY A 20 -11.80 22.43 41.93
C GLY A 20 -10.40 22.94 41.58
N VAL A 21 -10.13 23.14 40.30
CA VAL A 21 -8.82 23.62 39.76
C VAL A 21 -9.04 24.68 38.68
N SER A 22 -7.96 25.35 38.26
CA SER A 22 -8.02 26.26 37.12
C SER A 22 -8.13 25.49 35.78
N HIS A 23 -8.71 26.13 34.76
CA HIS A 23 -8.76 25.55 33.41
C HIS A 23 -7.37 25.29 32.86
N GLN A 24 -6.35 26.08 33.24
CA GLN A 24 -4.96 25.84 32.90
C GLN A 24 -4.44 24.53 33.52
N THR A 25 -4.83 24.20 34.76
CA THR A 25 -4.48 22.94 35.41
C THR A 25 -5.13 21.75 34.66
N VAL A 26 -6.40 21.87 34.27
CA VAL A 26 -7.06 20.86 33.41
C VAL A 26 -6.31 20.69 32.08
N SER A 27 -5.94 21.79 31.42
CA SER A 27 -5.16 21.75 30.18
C SER A 27 -3.81 21.06 30.35
N ARG A 28 -3.11 21.28 31.47
CA ARG A 28 -1.84 20.60 31.78
C ARG A 28 -2.02 19.09 31.96
N VAL A 29 -3.06 18.66 32.67
CA VAL A 29 -3.41 17.23 32.82
C VAL A 29 -3.68 16.61 31.47
N LEU A 30 -4.52 17.25 30.63
CA LEU A 30 -4.90 16.77 29.31
C LEU A 30 -3.72 16.59 28.36
N ASN A 31 -2.69 17.45 28.51
CA ASN A 31 -1.50 17.42 27.65
C ASN A 31 -0.31 16.64 28.27
N GLY A 32 -0.50 15.98 29.42
CA GLY A 32 0.54 15.20 30.08
C GLY A 32 1.74 16.06 30.54
N LEU A 33 1.57 17.37 30.75
CA LEU A 33 2.65 18.26 31.09
C LEU A 33 3.17 17.98 32.51
N PRO A 34 4.49 18.09 32.75
CA PRO A 34 5.07 17.87 34.07
C PRO A 34 4.58 18.89 35.08
N ASN A 35 4.78 18.59 36.39
CA ASN A 35 4.44 19.43 37.53
C ASN A 35 2.92 19.52 37.86
N VAL A 36 2.14 18.49 37.59
CA VAL A 36 0.80 18.29 38.16
C VAL A 36 0.88 17.21 39.25
N ARG A 37 0.41 17.53 40.45
CA ARG A 37 0.40 16.56 41.56
C ARG A 37 -0.51 15.39 41.22
N PRO A 38 -0.16 14.12 41.55
CA PRO A 38 -0.98 12.93 41.22
C PRO A 38 -2.43 13.04 41.71
N ALA A 39 -2.64 13.54 42.93
CA ALA A 39 -3.97 13.77 43.49
C ALA A 39 -4.80 14.81 42.70
N THR A 40 -4.15 15.78 42.07
CA THR A 40 -4.82 16.76 41.20
C THR A 40 -5.19 16.16 39.87
N GLN A 41 -4.31 15.33 39.30
CA GLN A 41 -4.55 14.59 38.06
C GLN A 41 -5.78 13.68 38.23
N GLU A 42 -5.83 12.88 39.30
CA GLU A 42 -6.94 11.98 39.60
C GLU A 42 -8.29 12.72 39.72
N ARG A 43 -8.31 13.88 40.38
CA ARG A 43 -9.53 14.70 40.47
C ARG A 43 -10.01 15.20 39.12
N VAL A 44 -9.09 15.64 38.26
CA VAL A 44 -9.42 16.09 36.90
C VAL A 44 -9.95 14.95 36.07
N GLU A 45 -9.30 13.77 36.09
CA GLU A 45 -9.73 12.58 35.37
C GLU A 45 -11.12 12.09 35.81
N LYS A 46 -11.40 12.08 37.13
CA LYS A 46 -12.75 11.79 37.66
C LYS A 46 -13.80 12.79 37.18
N ALA A 47 -13.49 14.08 37.20
CA ALA A 47 -14.38 15.12 36.71
C ALA A 47 -14.68 14.98 35.21
N MET A 48 -13.67 14.66 34.40
CA MET A 48 -13.83 14.39 32.96
C MET A 48 -14.75 13.19 32.71
N ALA A 49 -14.53 12.08 33.41
CA ALA A 49 -15.36 10.89 33.32
C ALA A 49 -16.82 11.17 33.71
N GLN A 50 -17.04 11.88 34.79
CA GLN A 50 -18.38 12.24 35.31
C GLN A 50 -19.14 13.15 34.32
N LEU A 51 -18.47 14.11 33.72
CA LEU A 51 -19.04 15.03 32.74
C LEU A 51 -19.06 14.45 31.31
N ARG A 52 -18.54 13.23 31.09
CA ARG A 52 -18.31 12.64 29.77
C ARG A 52 -17.59 13.63 28.83
N TYR A 53 -16.68 14.39 29.43
CA TYR A 53 -15.92 15.40 28.69
C TYR A 53 -14.78 14.73 27.91
N SER A 54 -14.80 14.92 26.61
CA SER A 54 -13.67 14.60 25.73
C SER A 54 -13.07 15.90 25.20
N PRO A 55 -11.75 16.10 25.27
CA PRO A 55 -11.12 17.31 24.75
C PRO A 55 -11.42 17.47 23.26
N SER A 56 -11.90 18.64 22.86
CA SER A 56 -12.09 18.96 21.46
C SER A 56 -10.72 18.88 20.72
N PRO A 57 -10.64 18.13 19.60
CA PRO A 57 -9.43 18.09 18.77
C PRO A 57 -8.96 19.51 18.36
N ALA A 58 -9.91 20.41 18.04
CA ALA A 58 -9.62 21.80 17.70
C ALA A 58 -8.99 22.58 18.85
N ALA A 59 -9.50 22.38 20.10
CA ALA A 59 -8.91 23.04 21.28
C ALA A 59 -7.48 22.55 21.56
N ARG A 60 -7.22 21.25 21.35
CA ARG A 60 -5.88 20.66 21.48
C ARG A 60 -4.96 21.22 20.40
N ALA A 61 -5.41 21.28 19.14
CA ALA A 61 -4.64 21.82 18.02
C ALA A 61 -4.23 23.29 18.24
N LEU A 62 -5.07 24.11 18.85
CA LEU A 62 -4.72 25.50 19.21
C LEU A 62 -3.57 25.58 20.21
N VAL A 63 -3.48 24.66 21.17
CA VAL A 63 -2.43 24.65 22.19
C VAL A 63 -1.13 24.03 21.69
N THR A 64 -1.23 22.89 20.99
CA THR A 64 -0.06 22.11 20.52
C THR A 64 0.45 22.56 19.16
N ARG A 65 -0.31 23.39 18.43
CA ARG A 65 -0.11 23.74 17.01
C ARG A 65 -0.08 22.52 16.08
N ARG A 66 -0.61 21.37 16.53
CA ARG A 66 -0.70 20.12 15.78
C ARG A 66 -2.12 19.59 15.79
N THR A 67 -2.60 19.17 14.62
CA THR A 67 -3.95 18.60 14.45
C THR A 67 -4.00 17.13 14.77
N ARG A 68 -2.86 16.44 14.83
CA ARG A 68 -2.74 14.98 14.90
C ARG A 68 -3.49 14.29 13.75
N THR A 69 -3.48 14.94 12.59
CA THR A 69 -4.11 14.45 11.36
C THR A 69 -3.08 14.41 10.25
N ILE A 70 -3.01 13.28 9.55
CA ILE A 70 -2.19 13.08 8.36
C ILE A 70 -3.12 12.98 7.17
N GLY A 71 -2.83 13.72 6.09
CA GLY A 71 -3.52 13.57 4.82
C GLY A 71 -2.97 12.36 4.07
N LEU A 72 -3.86 11.46 3.60
CA LEU A 72 -3.51 10.35 2.72
C LEU A 72 -4.16 10.55 1.36
N ILE A 73 -3.35 10.59 0.31
CA ILE A 73 -3.82 10.61 -1.08
C ILE A 73 -3.58 9.22 -1.67
N THR A 74 -4.64 8.60 -2.20
CA THR A 74 -4.59 7.25 -2.77
C THR A 74 -5.34 7.21 -4.10
N PRO A 75 -4.97 6.33 -5.06
CA PRO A 75 -5.80 6.08 -6.23
C PRO A 75 -7.21 5.63 -5.85
N SER A 76 -8.19 5.98 -6.68
CA SER A 76 -9.59 5.57 -6.48
C SER A 76 -9.86 4.12 -6.90
N ALA A 77 -8.95 3.53 -7.67
CA ALA A 77 -9.06 2.12 -8.06
C ALA A 77 -8.98 1.18 -6.86
N VAL A 78 -9.79 0.13 -6.91
CA VAL A 78 -9.86 -0.91 -5.87
C VAL A 78 -8.76 -1.96 -6.10
N ASP A 79 -7.60 -1.54 -6.60
CA ASP A 79 -6.46 -2.43 -6.81
C ASP A 79 -5.87 -2.86 -5.47
N PHE A 80 -5.51 -4.14 -5.37
CA PHE A 80 -5.07 -4.76 -4.11
C PHE A 80 -3.87 -4.05 -3.49
N GLY A 81 -2.85 -3.70 -4.28
CA GLY A 81 -1.64 -3.04 -3.80
C GLY A 81 -1.93 -1.68 -3.13
N PRO A 82 -2.46 -0.68 -3.85
CA PRO A 82 -2.80 0.61 -3.29
C PRO A 82 -3.76 0.56 -2.09
N ALA A 83 -4.79 -0.31 -2.14
CA ALA A 83 -5.74 -0.51 -1.05
C ALA A 83 -5.05 -1.09 0.20
N SER A 84 -4.17 -2.08 0.03
CA SER A 84 -3.39 -2.68 1.12
C SER A 84 -2.43 -1.67 1.74
N ILE A 85 -1.74 -0.85 0.94
CA ILE A 85 -0.86 0.22 1.43
C ILE A 85 -1.67 1.20 2.29
N ALA A 86 -2.80 1.69 1.78
CA ALA A 86 -3.66 2.63 2.50
C ALA A 86 -4.17 2.04 3.82
N MET A 87 -4.60 0.78 3.83
CA MET A 87 -5.07 0.07 5.02
C MET A 87 -3.96 -0.03 6.08
N HIS A 88 -2.80 -0.54 5.72
CA HIS A 88 -1.70 -0.73 6.66
C HIS A 88 -1.10 0.59 7.14
N PHE A 89 -1.05 1.61 6.29
CA PHE A 89 -0.69 2.96 6.72
C PHE A 89 -1.67 3.52 7.75
N ASN A 90 -2.98 3.37 7.55
CA ASN A 90 -3.99 3.78 8.52
C ASN A 90 -3.81 3.07 9.87
N LEU A 91 -3.50 1.77 9.87
CA LEU A 91 -3.22 1.02 11.11
C LEU A 91 -1.99 1.57 11.83
N ALA A 92 -0.91 1.84 11.09
CA ALA A 92 0.33 2.41 11.64
C ALA A 92 0.11 3.82 12.20
N ALA A 93 -0.65 4.67 11.50
CA ALA A 93 -0.99 6.02 11.96
C ALA A 93 -1.82 5.98 13.25
N ARG A 94 -2.82 5.08 13.35
CA ARG A 94 -3.61 4.90 14.58
C ARG A 94 -2.75 4.45 15.76
N ALA A 95 -1.81 3.51 15.53
CA ALA A 95 -0.87 3.08 16.57
C ALA A 95 0.00 4.25 17.08
N ALA A 96 0.37 5.19 16.20
CA ALA A 96 1.08 6.42 16.51
C ALA A 96 0.16 7.55 17.03
N ARG A 97 -1.14 7.28 17.26
CA ARG A 97 -2.16 8.26 17.73
C ARG A 97 -2.41 9.41 16.76
N TYR A 98 -2.34 9.14 15.46
CA TYR A 98 -2.75 10.04 14.40
C TYR A 98 -4.07 9.59 13.77
N SER A 99 -4.90 10.56 13.40
CA SER A 99 -6.03 10.36 12.48
C SER A 99 -5.55 10.47 11.04
N VAL A 100 -6.21 9.80 10.12
CA VAL A 100 -5.91 9.92 8.69
C VAL A 100 -7.14 10.47 7.97
N ASP A 101 -6.94 11.55 7.23
CA ASP A 101 -7.93 12.11 6.30
C ASP A 101 -7.57 11.64 4.89
N THR A 102 -8.41 10.77 4.32
CA THR A 102 -8.12 10.09 3.05
C THR A 102 -8.86 10.75 1.91
N VAL A 103 -8.13 11.12 0.87
CA VAL A 103 -8.66 11.62 -0.41
C VAL A 103 -8.29 10.63 -1.50
N SER A 104 -9.33 10.13 -2.20
CA SER A 104 -9.14 9.28 -3.37
C SER A 104 -9.16 10.11 -4.65
N THR A 105 -8.19 9.89 -5.52
CA THR A 105 -8.06 10.61 -6.80
C THR A 105 -8.29 9.67 -7.97
N VAL A 106 -8.72 10.23 -9.09
CA VAL A 106 -8.78 9.47 -10.34
C VAL A 106 -7.35 9.07 -10.74
N ASP A 107 -7.19 7.82 -11.13
CA ASP A 107 -5.89 7.24 -11.42
C ASP A 107 -5.15 7.99 -12.52
N GLY A 108 -3.88 8.26 -12.25
CA GLY A 108 -2.97 8.88 -13.21
C GLY A 108 -3.24 10.35 -13.53
N ASP A 109 -4.08 11.04 -12.75
CA ASP A 109 -4.31 12.48 -12.93
C ASP A 109 -3.47 13.32 -11.95
N PRO A 110 -2.34 13.91 -12.38
CA PRO A 110 -1.52 14.78 -11.56
C PRO A 110 -2.26 16.02 -11.06
N ALA A 111 -3.22 16.55 -11.85
CA ALA A 111 -3.97 17.74 -11.46
C ALA A 111 -4.91 17.47 -10.28
N ALA A 112 -5.55 16.29 -10.26
CA ALA A 112 -6.37 15.84 -9.15
C ALA A 112 -5.53 15.63 -7.87
N VAL A 113 -4.33 15.05 -8.00
CA VAL A 113 -3.40 14.90 -6.88
C VAL A 113 -2.98 16.25 -6.32
N LYS A 114 -2.59 17.20 -7.18
CA LYS A 114 -2.22 18.56 -6.77
C LYS A 114 -3.36 19.27 -6.04
N ALA A 115 -4.58 19.22 -6.57
CA ALA A 115 -5.76 19.79 -5.92
C ALA A 115 -6.03 19.16 -4.55
N SER A 116 -5.82 17.85 -4.41
CA SER A 116 -5.95 17.11 -3.15
C SER A 116 -4.89 17.54 -2.12
N VAL A 117 -3.64 17.74 -2.56
CA VAL A 117 -2.56 18.28 -1.70
C VAL A 117 -2.98 19.65 -1.17
N GLU A 118 -3.42 20.55 -2.04
CA GLU A 118 -3.86 21.90 -1.65
C GLU A 118 -5.06 21.87 -0.68
N ALA A 119 -6.01 20.96 -0.90
CA ALA A 119 -7.17 20.81 -0.02
C ALA A 119 -6.76 20.34 1.40
N LEU A 120 -5.88 19.34 1.50
CA LEU A 120 -5.38 18.83 2.77
C LEU A 120 -4.52 19.87 3.51
N LEU A 121 -3.71 20.65 2.78
CA LEU A 121 -2.95 21.77 3.37
C LEU A 121 -3.88 22.86 3.95
N ARG A 122 -5.00 23.18 3.29
CA ARG A 122 -6.03 24.09 3.85
C ARG A 122 -6.66 23.55 5.13
N GLN A 123 -6.78 22.23 5.27
CA GLN A 123 -7.27 21.58 6.49
C GLN A 123 -6.22 21.52 7.59
N ARG A 124 -4.98 21.98 7.33
CA ARG A 124 -3.86 22.00 8.27
C ARG A 124 -3.48 20.62 8.79
N VAL A 125 -3.39 19.64 7.88
CA VAL A 125 -2.80 18.35 8.23
C VAL A 125 -1.34 18.53 8.64
N ASP A 126 -0.86 17.69 9.58
CA ASP A 126 0.50 17.79 10.10
C ASP A 126 1.54 17.21 9.13
N ALA A 127 1.13 16.27 8.28
CA ALA A 127 1.96 15.63 7.26
C ALA A 127 1.12 15.07 6.11
N LEU A 128 1.76 14.69 5.01
CA LEU A 128 1.13 14.04 3.87
C LEU A 128 1.73 12.67 3.59
N ALA A 129 0.86 11.70 3.26
CA ALA A 129 1.20 10.41 2.70
C ALA A 129 0.56 10.29 1.32
N ILE A 130 1.30 9.81 0.33
CA ILE A 130 0.81 9.66 -1.05
C ILE A 130 1.12 8.26 -1.55
N VAL A 131 0.10 7.53 -2.02
CA VAL A 131 0.27 6.26 -2.72
C VAL A 131 0.34 6.56 -4.21
N VAL A 132 1.50 6.30 -4.80
CA VAL A 132 1.79 6.61 -6.21
C VAL A 132 1.69 5.35 -7.04
N ALA A 133 0.70 5.27 -7.92
CA ALA A 133 0.52 4.14 -8.84
C ALA A 133 0.95 4.47 -10.28
N ASP A 134 1.00 5.75 -10.66
CA ASP A 134 1.24 6.21 -12.03
C ASP A 134 2.54 7.00 -12.15
N LEU A 135 3.23 6.86 -13.29
CA LEU A 135 4.51 7.53 -13.55
C LEU A 135 4.37 9.06 -13.63
N ALA A 136 3.24 9.57 -14.14
CA ALA A 136 3.01 11.01 -14.22
C ALA A 136 2.78 11.62 -12.81
N VAL A 137 2.07 10.91 -11.93
CA VAL A 137 1.93 11.29 -10.52
C VAL A 137 3.27 11.23 -9.80
N LEU A 138 4.13 10.25 -10.11
CA LEU A 138 5.46 10.16 -9.53
C LEU A 138 6.30 11.41 -9.85
N GLU A 139 6.28 11.89 -11.08
CA GLU A 139 7.02 13.11 -11.47
C GLU A 139 6.45 14.36 -10.78
N LEU A 140 5.12 14.46 -10.62
CA LEU A 140 4.52 15.52 -9.83
C LEU A 140 5.03 15.48 -8.38
N VAL A 141 4.92 14.33 -7.70
CA VAL A 141 5.30 14.17 -6.28
C VAL A 141 6.77 14.53 -6.05
N ARG A 142 7.65 14.24 -7.02
CA ARG A 142 9.06 14.65 -6.96
C ARG A 142 9.28 16.14 -7.01
N SER A 143 8.38 16.87 -7.66
CA SER A 143 8.47 18.33 -7.80
C SER A 143 7.81 19.10 -6.64
N LEU A 144 7.12 18.39 -5.72
CA LEU A 144 6.48 19.04 -4.58
C LEU A 144 7.52 19.48 -3.56
N ASP A 145 7.50 20.76 -3.24
CA ASP A 145 8.23 21.37 -2.12
C ASP A 145 7.19 21.84 -1.10
N LEU A 146 7.09 21.11 0.01
CA LEU A 146 6.06 21.33 1.03
C LEU A 146 6.68 21.75 2.36
N ALA A 147 6.03 22.68 3.04
CA ALA A 147 6.44 23.13 4.38
C ALA A 147 6.13 22.12 5.50
N ILE A 148 5.51 20.98 5.18
CA ILE A 148 5.20 19.90 6.11
C ILE A 148 5.84 18.59 5.62
N PRO A 149 6.11 17.63 6.52
CA PRO A 149 6.63 16.32 6.13
C PRO A 149 5.74 15.62 5.12
N MET A 150 6.37 14.97 4.15
CA MET A 150 5.69 14.15 3.14
C MET A 150 6.40 12.81 3.00
N VAL A 151 5.62 11.75 2.79
CA VAL A 151 6.12 10.44 2.37
C VAL A 151 5.31 9.93 1.18
N ALA A 152 5.98 9.32 0.23
CA ALA A 152 5.33 8.69 -0.91
C ALA A 152 5.69 7.20 -0.99
N ALA A 153 4.68 6.34 -1.07
CA ALA A 153 4.86 4.95 -1.47
C ALA A 153 4.87 4.88 -2.99
N ALA A 154 6.01 4.56 -3.57
CA ALA A 154 6.19 4.53 -5.02
C ALA A 154 7.21 3.49 -5.41
N SER A 155 6.87 2.63 -6.36
CA SER A 155 7.85 1.73 -6.97
C SER A 155 8.73 2.49 -7.94
N SER A 156 9.97 2.67 -7.56
CA SER A 156 10.93 3.33 -8.41
C SER A 156 12.34 2.92 -8.02
N ALA A 157 13.18 2.68 -9.01
CA ALA A 157 14.61 2.48 -8.82
C ALA A 157 15.32 3.73 -8.26
N ARG A 158 14.64 4.86 -8.17
CA ARG A 158 15.20 6.12 -7.69
C ARG A 158 14.84 6.33 -6.22
N ARG A 159 15.88 6.40 -5.42
CA ARG A 159 15.85 6.62 -3.97
C ARG A 159 15.68 8.11 -3.65
N GLY A 160 15.10 8.40 -2.49
CA GLY A 160 15.02 9.76 -1.95
C GLY A 160 14.44 9.73 -0.54
N PRO A 161 14.71 10.74 0.29
CA PRO A 161 14.34 10.74 1.71
C PRO A 161 12.82 10.66 1.94
N HIS A 162 12.02 11.04 0.94
CA HIS A 162 10.57 11.07 1.03
C HIS A 162 9.90 9.83 0.43
N PHE A 163 10.67 8.86 -0.10
CA PHE A 163 10.10 7.68 -0.75
C PHE A 163 10.29 6.42 0.08
N VAL A 164 9.29 5.55 0.00
CA VAL A 164 9.35 4.16 0.46
C VAL A 164 8.85 3.26 -0.67
N SER A 165 9.37 2.06 -0.77
CA SER A 165 9.00 1.14 -1.85
C SER A 165 9.17 -0.32 -1.46
N ILE A 166 8.49 -1.20 -2.20
CA ILE A 166 8.76 -2.64 -2.25
C ILE A 166 9.54 -2.93 -3.54
N ASP A 167 10.46 -3.88 -3.50
CA ASP A 167 11.34 -4.20 -4.63
C ASP A 167 10.62 -5.01 -5.71
N GLN A 168 9.87 -4.31 -6.55
CA GLN A 168 9.11 -4.90 -7.65
C GLN A 168 10.03 -5.58 -8.68
N TYR A 169 11.20 -4.97 -8.93
CA TYR A 169 12.16 -5.47 -9.90
C TYR A 169 12.72 -6.83 -9.49
N ARG A 170 13.22 -6.96 -8.25
CA ARG A 170 13.76 -8.23 -7.76
C ARG A 170 12.67 -9.28 -7.59
N GLY A 171 11.46 -8.88 -7.21
CA GLY A 171 10.31 -9.79 -7.15
C GLY A 171 9.98 -10.40 -8.51
N ALA A 172 9.93 -9.58 -9.56
CA ALA A 172 9.72 -10.06 -10.93
C ALA A 172 10.84 -10.98 -11.40
N ARG A 173 12.08 -10.63 -11.09
CA ARG A 173 13.23 -11.52 -11.39
C ARG A 173 13.09 -12.87 -10.68
N ALA A 174 12.67 -12.90 -9.42
CA ALA A 174 12.47 -14.15 -8.68
C ALA A 174 11.38 -15.03 -9.32
N ALA A 175 10.27 -14.43 -9.74
CA ALA A 175 9.21 -15.15 -10.45
C ALA A 175 9.70 -15.79 -11.77
N VAL A 176 10.43 -15.02 -12.57
CA VAL A 176 10.97 -15.49 -13.86
C VAL A 176 12.06 -16.52 -13.65
N ARG A 177 12.93 -16.31 -12.67
CA ARG A 177 13.98 -17.27 -12.27
C ARG A 177 13.41 -18.60 -11.90
N HIS A 178 12.37 -18.65 -11.08
CA HIS A 178 11.68 -19.86 -10.68
C HIS A 178 11.15 -20.64 -11.90
N LEU A 179 10.47 -19.96 -12.84
CA LEU A 179 10.02 -20.60 -14.08
C LEU A 179 11.17 -21.15 -14.91
N ALA A 180 12.26 -20.40 -15.06
CA ALA A 180 13.42 -20.83 -15.83
C ALA A 180 14.13 -22.04 -15.19
N GLU A 181 14.24 -22.09 -13.86
CA GLU A 181 14.82 -23.20 -13.09
C GLU A 181 13.96 -24.47 -13.17
N LEU A 182 12.66 -24.33 -13.38
CA LEU A 182 11.75 -25.45 -13.70
C LEU A 182 11.88 -25.93 -15.15
N GLY A 183 12.75 -25.32 -15.96
CA GLY A 183 13.00 -25.72 -17.36
C GLY A 183 12.12 -25.03 -18.40
N HIS A 184 11.34 -24.03 -18.03
CA HIS A 184 10.58 -23.24 -19.01
C HIS A 184 11.53 -22.38 -19.84
N THR A 185 11.58 -22.59 -21.16
CA THR A 185 12.42 -21.81 -22.09
C THR A 185 11.67 -20.69 -22.78
N ARG A 186 10.34 -20.73 -22.76
CA ARG A 186 9.45 -19.65 -23.20
C ARG A 186 8.68 -19.12 -22.01
N ILE A 187 8.99 -17.89 -21.57
CA ILE A 187 8.32 -17.26 -20.43
C ILE A 187 7.66 -15.98 -20.91
N ILE A 188 6.32 -15.98 -20.95
CA ILE A 188 5.49 -14.85 -21.36
C ILE A 188 5.24 -13.96 -20.14
N HIS A 189 5.16 -12.66 -20.35
CA HIS A 189 4.71 -11.71 -19.32
C HIS A 189 3.34 -11.12 -19.67
N ILE A 190 2.41 -11.21 -18.73
CA ILE A 190 1.17 -10.45 -18.75
C ILE A 190 1.31 -9.32 -17.74
N GLY A 191 1.74 -8.16 -18.23
CA GLY A 191 1.99 -6.97 -17.42
C GLY A 191 0.71 -6.20 -17.08
N GLY A 192 0.83 -5.27 -16.14
CA GLY A 192 -0.22 -4.28 -15.86
C GLY A 192 -0.21 -3.12 -16.84
N PRO A 193 -0.98 -2.05 -16.58
CA PRO A 193 -1.03 -0.86 -17.43
C PRO A 193 0.36 -0.27 -17.66
N ALA A 194 0.68 0.08 -18.90
CA ALA A 194 2.02 0.57 -19.28
C ALA A 194 2.44 1.86 -18.54
N ARG A 195 1.47 2.66 -18.07
CA ARG A 195 1.71 3.87 -17.27
C ARG A 195 1.93 3.60 -15.78
N ALA A 196 1.66 2.38 -15.30
CA ALA A 196 1.80 2.04 -13.90
C ALA A 196 3.29 1.84 -13.54
N ALA A 197 3.73 2.49 -12.46
CA ALA A 197 5.12 2.45 -12.02
C ALA A 197 5.57 1.03 -11.65
N ASP A 198 4.71 0.27 -10.95
CA ASP A 198 4.96 -1.11 -10.56
C ASP A 198 5.07 -2.03 -11.78
N ALA A 199 4.18 -1.85 -12.77
CA ALA A 199 4.21 -2.63 -14.01
C ALA A 199 5.52 -2.43 -14.77
N ALA A 200 6.01 -1.19 -14.83
CA ALA A 200 7.28 -0.86 -15.47
C ALA A 200 8.47 -1.58 -14.82
N GLU A 201 8.53 -1.63 -13.48
CA GLU A 201 9.60 -2.32 -12.76
C GLU A 201 9.48 -3.85 -12.88
N ARG A 202 8.27 -4.41 -12.81
CA ARG A 202 8.03 -5.86 -13.03
C ARG A 202 8.39 -6.27 -14.46
N MET A 203 8.02 -5.46 -15.45
CA MET A 203 8.42 -5.65 -16.85
C MET A 203 9.94 -5.65 -17.04
N ARG A 204 10.62 -4.68 -16.43
CA ARG A 204 12.09 -4.60 -16.48
C ARG A 204 12.72 -5.83 -15.84
N GLY A 205 12.23 -6.27 -14.67
CA GLY A 205 12.73 -7.46 -14.00
C GLY A 205 12.55 -8.75 -14.82
N TRP A 206 11.38 -8.92 -15.45
CA TRP A 206 11.12 -10.03 -16.36
C TRP A 206 12.08 -10.06 -17.53
N ARG A 207 12.23 -8.92 -18.22
CA ARG A 207 13.11 -8.84 -19.40
C ARG A 207 14.58 -9.08 -19.05
N ASP A 208 15.07 -8.43 -17.99
CA ASP A 208 16.47 -8.52 -17.61
C ASP A 208 16.85 -9.95 -17.14
N GLU A 209 15.96 -10.66 -16.44
CA GLU A 209 16.19 -12.05 -16.03
C GLU A 209 16.24 -13.00 -17.25
N LEU A 210 15.36 -12.80 -18.24
CA LEU A 210 15.40 -13.59 -19.48
C LEU A 210 16.71 -13.37 -20.24
N ILE A 211 17.14 -12.12 -20.39
CA ILE A 211 18.40 -11.77 -21.08
C ILE A 211 19.60 -12.40 -20.36
N GLU A 212 19.65 -12.29 -19.03
CA GLU A 212 20.75 -12.84 -18.23
C GLU A 212 20.85 -14.37 -18.38
N ARG A 213 19.71 -15.05 -18.57
CA ARG A 213 19.65 -16.50 -18.77
C ARG A 213 19.77 -16.93 -20.24
N GLY A 214 19.93 -16.00 -21.17
CA GLY A 214 20.01 -16.28 -22.61
C GLY A 214 18.69 -16.79 -23.19
N LEU A 215 17.56 -16.49 -22.55
CA LEU A 215 16.23 -16.86 -23.03
C LEU A 215 15.67 -15.77 -23.96
N GLY A 216 14.84 -16.18 -24.91
CA GLY A 216 14.19 -15.25 -25.84
C GLY A 216 13.17 -14.34 -25.13
N VAL A 217 13.27 -13.03 -25.41
CA VAL A 217 12.30 -12.05 -24.92
C VAL A 217 11.19 -11.91 -25.97
N SER A 218 9.97 -12.31 -25.61
CA SER A 218 8.77 -12.13 -26.44
C SER A 218 8.12 -10.78 -26.19
N GLU A 219 7.12 -10.42 -27.00
CA GLU A 219 6.27 -9.27 -26.71
C GLU A 219 5.38 -9.57 -25.49
N ALA A 220 5.28 -8.61 -24.56
CA ALA A 220 4.44 -8.72 -23.39
C ALA A 220 2.99 -8.37 -23.72
N GLN A 221 2.05 -9.01 -23.03
CA GLN A 221 0.64 -8.63 -23.05
C GLN A 221 0.36 -7.62 -21.93
N TYR A 222 -0.61 -6.72 -22.13
CA TYR A 222 -0.94 -5.70 -21.14
C TYR A 222 -2.38 -5.82 -20.67
N GLY A 223 -2.56 -6.02 -19.38
CA GLY A 223 -3.85 -5.93 -18.69
C GLY A 223 -4.03 -4.59 -17.98
N ASP A 224 -5.09 -4.52 -17.19
CA ASP A 224 -5.50 -3.35 -16.42
C ASP A 224 -5.62 -3.65 -14.92
N TRP A 225 -4.89 -4.62 -14.43
CA TRP A 225 -4.91 -5.19 -13.08
C TRP A 225 -6.15 -6.01 -12.73
N THR A 226 -7.23 -5.96 -13.52
CA THR A 226 -8.47 -6.67 -13.22
C THR A 226 -8.46 -8.12 -13.69
N ALA A 227 -9.22 -8.99 -13.01
CA ALA A 227 -9.44 -10.37 -13.46
C ALA A 227 -10.09 -10.41 -14.85
N ALA A 228 -10.93 -9.42 -15.18
CA ALA A 228 -11.54 -9.34 -16.51
C ALA A 228 -10.51 -9.15 -17.62
N SER A 229 -9.45 -8.36 -17.40
CA SER A 229 -8.38 -8.20 -18.39
C SER A 229 -7.53 -9.47 -18.54
N GLY A 230 -7.21 -10.12 -17.43
CA GLY A 230 -6.53 -11.42 -17.46
C GLY A 230 -7.33 -12.49 -18.20
N TYR A 231 -8.66 -12.51 -18.01
CA TYR A 231 -9.55 -13.39 -18.74
C TYR A 231 -9.55 -13.12 -20.26
N ARG A 232 -9.70 -11.84 -20.65
CA ARG A 232 -9.65 -11.46 -22.09
C ARG A 232 -8.35 -11.90 -22.76
N ILE A 233 -7.22 -11.66 -22.13
CA ILE A 233 -5.91 -12.09 -22.62
C ILE A 233 -5.88 -13.62 -22.74
N GLY A 234 -6.36 -14.33 -21.71
CA GLY A 234 -6.34 -15.79 -21.68
C GLY A 234 -7.21 -16.46 -22.74
N VAL A 235 -8.25 -15.80 -23.25
CA VAL A 235 -9.11 -16.33 -24.34
C VAL A 235 -8.30 -16.52 -25.63
N ASP A 236 -7.46 -15.55 -25.98
CA ASP A 236 -6.74 -15.54 -27.25
C ASP A 236 -5.26 -15.93 -27.11
N LEU A 237 -4.79 -16.18 -25.87
CA LEU A 237 -3.38 -16.48 -25.61
C LEU A 237 -2.92 -17.75 -26.35
N GLU A 238 -1.92 -17.62 -27.19
CA GLU A 238 -1.25 -18.76 -27.80
C GLU A 238 -0.37 -19.49 -26.81
N VAL A 239 -0.73 -20.72 -26.50
CA VAL A 239 0.00 -21.58 -25.57
C VAL A 239 0.75 -22.66 -26.31
N GLN A 240 2.02 -22.83 -25.99
CA GLN A 240 2.86 -23.93 -26.45
C GLN A 240 3.25 -24.79 -25.25
N PRO A 241 3.44 -26.11 -25.45
CA PRO A 241 3.90 -26.97 -24.34
C PRO A 241 5.22 -26.45 -23.73
N GLY A 242 5.27 -26.46 -22.39
CA GLY A 242 6.44 -25.95 -21.66
C GLY A 242 6.51 -24.42 -21.54
N THR A 243 5.42 -23.69 -21.86
CA THR A 243 5.35 -22.25 -21.60
C THR A 243 5.21 -21.98 -20.10
N GLY A 244 6.00 -21.04 -19.57
CA GLY A 244 5.79 -20.39 -18.30
C GLY A 244 5.13 -19.02 -18.51
N ILE A 245 4.26 -18.61 -17.57
CA ILE A 245 3.62 -17.29 -17.63
C ILE A 245 3.85 -16.57 -16.31
N PHE A 246 4.49 -15.41 -16.39
CA PHE A 246 4.55 -14.45 -15.28
C PHE A 246 3.44 -13.42 -15.45
N VAL A 247 2.48 -13.42 -14.52
CA VAL A 247 1.35 -12.49 -14.51
C VAL A 247 1.63 -11.37 -13.52
N GLY A 248 1.41 -10.14 -13.96
CA GLY A 248 1.77 -8.93 -13.22
C GLY A 248 1.04 -8.77 -11.87
N ASN A 249 -0.14 -9.38 -11.67
CA ASN A 249 -0.78 -9.50 -10.36
C ASN A 249 -1.69 -10.74 -10.28
N ASP A 250 -2.10 -11.09 -9.07
CA ASP A 250 -2.91 -12.28 -8.81
C ASP A 250 -4.35 -12.15 -9.33
N GLN A 251 -4.93 -10.95 -9.35
CA GLN A 251 -6.27 -10.76 -9.91
C GLN A 251 -6.29 -11.06 -11.41
N MET A 252 -5.32 -10.59 -12.17
CA MET A 252 -5.20 -10.99 -13.59
C MET A 252 -4.93 -12.49 -13.73
N ALA A 253 -4.16 -13.10 -12.80
CA ALA A 253 -3.93 -14.54 -12.81
C ALA A 253 -5.22 -15.34 -12.59
N ILE A 254 -6.14 -14.89 -11.72
CA ILE A 254 -7.48 -15.48 -11.55
C ILE A 254 -8.23 -15.50 -12.88
N GLY A 255 -8.25 -14.36 -13.57
CA GLY A 255 -8.91 -14.25 -14.87
C GLY A 255 -8.31 -15.17 -15.92
N LEU A 256 -6.98 -15.20 -15.99
CA LEU A 256 -6.22 -16.08 -16.89
C LEU A 256 -6.53 -17.56 -16.63
N LEU A 257 -6.46 -18.02 -15.37
CA LEU A 257 -6.78 -19.39 -14.96
C LEU A 257 -8.20 -19.77 -15.39
N SER A 258 -9.17 -18.87 -15.21
CA SER A 258 -10.55 -19.09 -15.64
C SER A 258 -10.70 -19.26 -17.16
N ALA A 259 -9.99 -18.45 -17.95
CA ALA A 259 -10.01 -18.55 -19.42
C ALA A 259 -9.34 -19.85 -19.90
N LEU A 260 -8.17 -20.19 -19.37
CA LEU A 260 -7.44 -21.41 -19.72
C LEU A 260 -8.24 -22.67 -19.40
N ARG A 261 -8.87 -22.72 -18.21
CA ARG A 261 -9.75 -23.82 -17.82
C ARG A 261 -10.90 -24.04 -18.82
N ARG A 262 -11.54 -22.95 -19.27
CA ARG A 262 -12.62 -23.04 -20.29
C ARG A 262 -12.13 -23.55 -21.64
N ARG A 263 -10.85 -23.31 -21.97
CA ARG A 263 -10.19 -23.83 -23.17
C ARG A 263 -9.69 -25.27 -23.00
N GLY A 264 -9.88 -25.89 -21.83
CA GLY A 264 -9.37 -27.22 -21.52
C GLY A 264 -7.85 -27.28 -21.29
N ILE A 265 -7.20 -26.13 -21.12
CA ILE A 265 -5.75 -26.03 -20.82
C ILE A 265 -5.56 -26.15 -19.31
N LYS A 266 -4.72 -27.10 -18.92
CA LYS A 266 -4.49 -27.44 -17.50
C LYS A 266 -3.24 -26.75 -16.96
N VAL A 267 -3.40 -26.15 -15.79
CA VAL A 267 -2.29 -25.58 -15.01
C VAL A 267 -2.11 -26.50 -13.78
N PRO A 268 -0.92 -26.99 -13.50
CA PRO A 268 0.37 -26.73 -14.17
C PRO A 268 0.71 -27.70 -15.33
N ASP A 269 -0.21 -28.59 -15.74
CA ASP A 269 0.11 -29.71 -16.64
C ASP A 269 0.57 -29.27 -18.04
N ASP A 270 -0.11 -28.31 -18.65
CA ASP A 270 0.21 -27.82 -19.99
C ASP A 270 1.14 -26.59 -19.95
N LEU A 271 1.04 -25.78 -18.87
CA LEU A 271 1.84 -24.59 -18.64
C LEU A 271 1.89 -24.23 -17.16
N SER A 272 2.93 -23.49 -16.74
CA SER A 272 3.07 -22.96 -15.38
C SER A 272 2.72 -21.48 -15.31
N ILE A 273 2.12 -21.05 -14.15
CA ILE A 273 1.76 -19.66 -13.89
C ILE A 273 2.37 -19.22 -12.57
N VAL A 274 3.00 -18.02 -12.58
CA VAL A 274 3.40 -17.29 -11.38
C VAL A 274 2.70 -15.94 -11.37
N GLY A 275 2.03 -15.63 -10.26
CA GLY A 275 1.38 -14.34 -9.98
C GLY A 275 2.28 -13.35 -9.24
N PHE A 276 1.66 -12.29 -8.73
CA PHE A 276 2.28 -11.27 -7.89
C PHE A 276 1.24 -10.66 -6.96
N ASP A 277 1.59 -10.36 -5.73
CA ASP A 277 0.89 -9.74 -4.60
C ASP A 277 0.65 -10.69 -3.42
N ASP A 278 0.45 -11.98 -3.66
CA ASP A 278 0.01 -13.00 -2.68
C ASP A 278 -1.28 -12.58 -1.98
N ILE A 279 -2.32 -12.34 -2.80
CA ILE A 279 -3.66 -12.04 -2.26
C ILE A 279 -4.19 -13.19 -1.41
N PRO A 280 -5.11 -12.94 -0.45
CA PRO A 280 -5.65 -13.99 0.42
C PRO A 280 -6.23 -15.20 -0.32
N GLU A 281 -6.78 -14.96 -1.51
CA GLU A 281 -7.40 -16.00 -2.35
C GLU A 281 -6.38 -16.89 -3.06
N ALA A 282 -5.13 -16.46 -3.24
CA ALA A 282 -4.11 -17.16 -4.02
C ALA A 282 -3.89 -18.61 -3.56
N GLY A 283 -3.96 -18.86 -2.25
CA GLY A 283 -3.82 -20.20 -1.68
C GLY A 283 -5.01 -21.11 -1.88
N TYR A 284 -6.16 -20.58 -2.31
CA TYR A 284 -7.43 -21.31 -2.44
C TYR A 284 -7.90 -21.45 -3.90
N LEU A 285 -7.08 -21.00 -4.84
CA LEU A 285 -7.33 -21.21 -6.28
C LEU A 285 -7.14 -22.68 -6.64
N ASP A 286 -7.61 -23.06 -7.81
CA ASP A 286 -7.41 -24.39 -8.36
C ASP A 286 -6.72 -24.29 -9.74
N PRO A 287 -5.39 -24.57 -9.77
CA PRO A 287 -4.51 -24.91 -8.63
C PRO A 287 -4.17 -23.70 -7.75
N PRO A 288 -3.73 -23.93 -6.48
CA PRO A 288 -3.17 -22.89 -5.62
C PRO A 288 -2.03 -22.15 -6.32
N LEU A 289 -2.09 -20.80 -6.34
CA LEU A 289 -1.23 -19.95 -7.16
C LEU A 289 0.13 -19.70 -6.50
N THR A 290 1.21 -20.09 -7.19
CA THR A 290 2.58 -19.62 -6.93
C THR A 290 2.64 -18.14 -7.25
N THR A 291 3.12 -17.32 -6.32
CA THR A 291 3.07 -15.86 -6.44
C THR A 291 4.19 -15.18 -5.66
N VAL A 292 4.39 -13.90 -5.89
CA VAL A 292 5.37 -13.07 -5.18
C VAL A 292 4.66 -12.26 -4.11
N ARG A 293 4.99 -12.49 -2.84
CA ARG A 293 4.43 -11.77 -1.68
C ARG A 293 5.09 -10.40 -1.51
N GLN A 294 4.25 -9.42 -1.21
CA GLN A 294 4.65 -8.08 -0.83
C GLN A 294 4.31 -7.82 0.65
N ASP A 295 5.24 -7.23 1.41
CA ASP A 295 4.99 -6.86 2.80
C ASP A 295 4.42 -5.43 2.90
N PHE A 296 3.10 -5.31 2.66
CA PHE A 296 2.40 -4.03 2.78
C PHE A 296 2.31 -3.54 4.22
N GLU A 297 2.36 -4.44 5.21
CA GLU A 297 2.36 -4.06 6.62
C GLU A 297 3.66 -3.34 6.99
N ALA A 298 4.80 -3.91 6.61
CA ALA A 298 6.09 -3.27 6.80
C ALA A 298 6.18 -1.93 6.03
N LEU A 299 5.60 -1.86 4.82
CA LEU A 299 5.57 -0.61 4.05
C LEU A 299 4.77 0.48 4.77
N GLY A 300 3.56 0.17 5.26
CA GLY A 300 2.74 1.12 6.02
C GLY A 300 3.44 1.63 7.29
N LYS A 301 4.12 0.73 8.02
CA LYS A 301 4.94 1.10 9.18
C LYS A 301 6.10 2.01 8.80
N MET A 302 6.79 1.70 7.70
CA MET A 302 7.91 2.51 7.19
C MET A 302 7.46 3.91 6.77
N MET A 303 6.29 4.02 6.10
CA MET A 303 5.68 5.31 5.77
C MET A 303 5.46 6.14 7.03
N MET A 304 4.81 5.55 8.05
CA MET A 304 4.53 6.27 9.29
C MET A 304 5.80 6.66 10.03
N GLN A 305 6.82 5.80 10.08
CA GLN A 305 8.11 6.10 10.69
C GLN A 305 8.79 7.31 10.03
N LYS A 306 8.80 7.39 8.69
CA LYS A 306 9.35 8.56 7.97
C LYS A 306 8.59 9.84 8.30
N ILE A 307 7.28 9.77 8.44
CA ILE A 307 6.47 10.93 8.87
C ILE A 307 6.84 11.34 10.29
N LEU A 308 6.96 10.40 11.23
CA LEU A 308 7.35 10.72 12.62
C LEU A 308 8.73 11.37 12.71
N VAL A 309 9.68 10.88 11.92
CA VAL A 309 11.02 11.51 11.80
C VAL A 309 10.90 12.94 11.28
N GLY A 310 10.13 13.17 10.23
CA GLY A 310 9.90 14.51 9.68
C GLY A 310 9.17 15.46 10.64
N LEU A 311 8.37 14.92 11.55
CA LEU A 311 7.70 15.66 12.62
C LEU A 311 8.56 15.83 13.89
N GLU A 312 9.81 15.33 13.88
CA GLU A 312 10.71 15.31 15.05
C GLU A 312 10.12 14.53 16.25
N GLU A 313 9.28 13.52 15.99
CA GLU A 313 8.68 12.64 17.00
C GLU A 313 9.35 11.26 17.08
N ALA A 314 10.36 11.01 16.24
CA ALA A 314 11.18 9.81 16.27
C ALA A 314 12.61 10.12 15.81
N ASP A 315 13.56 9.28 16.23
CA ASP A 315 14.93 9.37 15.79
C ASP A 315 15.10 9.01 14.32
N ALA A 316 16.05 9.66 13.64
CA ALA A 316 16.44 9.34 12.27
C ALA A 316 17.04 7.92 12.21
N GLY A 317 16.31 6.99 11.59
CA GLY A 317 16.72 5.58 11.47
C GLY A 317 16.02 4.88 10.31
N THR A 318 15.45 5.66 9.38
CA THR A 318 14.70 5.11 8.26
C THR A 318 15.63 4.68 7.12
N SER A 319 15.53 3.42 6.71
CA SER A 319 16.22 2.93 5.52
C SER A 319 15.56 3.46 4.24
N ASP A 320 16.38 3.84 3.25
CA ASP A 320 15.95 4.15 1.88
C ASP A 320 15.99 2.90 0.98
N THR A 321 16.27 1.72 1.56
CA THR A 321 16.31 0.46 0.82
C THR A 321 14.88 -0.05 0.61
N PRO A 322 14.52 -0.42 -0.63
CA PRO A 322 13.23 -1.06 -0.90
C PRO A 322 13.03 -2.32 -0.05
N LEU A 323 11.82 -2.53 0.43
CA LEU A 323 11.46 -3.75 1.14
C LEU A 323 11.57 -4.96 0.20
N PRO A 324 12.12 -6.08 0.67
CA PRO A 324 12.23 -7.29 -0.13
C PRO A 324 10.84 -7.88 -0.41
N THR A 325 10.78 -8.69 -1.47
CA THR A 325 9.66 -9.56 -1.79
C THR A 325 10.05 -11.01 -1.58
N GLU A 326 9.06 -11.89 -1.41
CA GLU A 326 9.22 -13.32 -1.21
C GLU A 326 8.46 -14.10 -2.27
N LEU A 327 9.09 -15.09 -2.92
CA LEU A 327 8.38 -16.05 -3.76
C LEU A 327 7.69 -17.09 -2.88
N VAL A 328 6.36 -17.20 -3.01
CA VAL A 328 5.55 -18.20 -2.33
C VAL A 328 5.20 -19.30 -3.32
N GLU A 329 5.91 -20.40 -3.23
CA GLU A 329 5.69 -21.55 -4.11
C GLU A 329 4.43 -22.32 -3.70
N ARG A 330 3.59 -22.66 -4.71
CA ARG A 330 2.38 -23.48 -4.56
C ARG A 330 2.29 -24.45 -5.75
N SER A 331 1.07 -24.75 -6.19
CA SER A 331 0.84 -25.85 -7.15
C SER A 331 0.59 -25.38 -8.59
N SER A 332 0.68 -24.08 -8.90
CA SER A 332 0.47 -23.57 -10.27
C SER A 332 1.71 -23.63 -11.16
N THR A 333 2.80 -24.19 -10.64
CA THR A 333 4.06 -24.39 -11.37
C THR A 333 4.57 -25.82 -11.20
N ARG A 334 5.22 -26.37 -12.22
CA ARG A 334 5.91 -27.66 -12.17
C ARG A 334 7.11 -27.70 -13.11
N PRO A 335 8.06 -28.61 -12.89
CA PRO A 335 9.13 -28.87 -13.85
C PRO A 335 8.61 -29.27 -15.24
N VAL A 336 9.27 -28.75 -16.28
CA VAL A 336 9.01 -29.20 -17.67
C VAL A 336 9.61 -30.58 -17.84
N GLU A 337 8.77 -31.57 -18.15
CA GLU A 337 9.25 -32.92 -18.45
C GLU A 337 10.08 -32.90 -19.76
N PRO A 338 11.26 -33.53 -19.78
CA PRO A 338 11.99 -33.69 -21.02
C PRO A 338 11.11 -34.43 -22.04
N ARG A 339 10.86 -33.80 -23.19
CA ARG A 339 10.16 -34.49 -24.26
C ARG A 339 10.91 -35.80 -24.55
N ALA A 340 10.25 -36.93 -24.28
CA ALA A 340 10.75 -38.21 -24.77
C ALA A 340 11.01 -38.07 -26.29
N ALA A 341 12.24 -38.19 -26.70
CA ALA A 341 12.60 -38.16 -28.12
C ALA A 341 11.72 -39.21 -28.81
N LYS A 342 10.79 -38.79 -29.68
CA LYS A 342 10.09 -39.72 -30.53
C LYS A 342 11.17 -40.51 -31.28
N ARG A 343 11.39 -41.75 -30.87
CA ARG A 343 12.20 -42.69 -31.67
C ARG A 343 11.53 -42.75 -33.04
N ALA A 344 12.28 -42.33 -34.05
CA ALA A 344 11.97 -42.43 -35.46
C ALA A 344 11.92 -43.88 -35.87
#